data_af96efb22c7be9d8cf467cb06a38e7c4
#
_entry.id   af96efb22c7be9d8cf467cb06a38e7c4
#
_cell.length_a   1.000
_cell.length_b   1.000
_cell.length_c   1.000
_cell.angle_alpha   90.00
_cell.angle_beta   90.00
_cell.angle_gamma   90.00
#
_symmetry.space_group_name_H-M   'P 1'
#
loop_
_entity.id
_entity.type
_entity.pdbx_description
1 polymer ?
#
loop_
_entity_poly.entity_id
_entity_poly.type
_entity_poly.pdbx_seq_one_letter_code
_entity_poly.pdbx_strand_id
1 'polypeptide(L)'
;LAISRRRLLQTSAFAALVPALGATALSATPVAAQSEPAWRHGLSLFGDIKYPAGFKRFDYVNPEAPKGGVVRQIAVGTFDNFNIAVAGVKGNIAGAVALIYESLTTASLDEVSTEYGLLAEAVSHPEDFSSVTYRLRAEAKWHDGKPVTPEDVIFSLDAFKKYHPQYSAYYRHVVKAEKQSERDIKFTFDMPGNRELPQIVGQLVVLPKHWWEGSTPAGVKRDIGVTSLEPPLGSSAYKIKEFVPGRSISVERVKDYWGRDLNVNIGRHNFDELRYEYFRDGTVALEAFKGDQVDWRTENSAKNWATAYDFPAVADKRVVLEEFLNRSSGIMQGFAMNLRRDKFKDARVRRALNYAFDFEEMNKQIFFNQYKRIGSYFEGTELASSGLPEGKELEILETVRAEVPPEVFTKAYTNPVGGNAEAVRDNLREALKLLKEAGYEIRERKLVNAKTGAPFELELLGEDPSFERVMLFFKPSLERLGIAVSVRTIDPTQYENRLRTWDFDIVVSSWPESLSPGNEQREFWGSQAADMAGSRNVVGIKNPAIDKLIERVIFTRDRADLVAATKALDRVLLWNHFVVPQWTYNKVRTARWDRFGRPGEPPKYGQSGFPFIWWYDAERAAKLGKRS
;
A
#
# COMPACT_ATOMS: atom_id res chain seq x y z
N LEU A 1 52.51 -4.15 19.04
CA LEU A 1 53.39 -5.01 19.81
C LEU A 1 52.76 -6.40 19.92
N ALA A 2 53.44 -7.33 19.27
CA ALA A 2 53.15 -8.74 19.23
C ALA A 2 53.69 -9.45 20.49
N ILE A 3 53.26 -10.72 20.65
CA ILE A 3 53.94 -11.91 21.21
C ILE A 3 52.84 -12.78 21.85
N SER A 4 52.51 -13.91 21.31
CA SER A 4 53.11 -15.18 20.94
C SER A 4 53.03 -16.25 22.04
N ARG A 5 52.27 -17.31 21.73
CA ARG A 5 52.48 -18.77 21.83
C ARG A 5 53.08 -19.43 23.08
N ARG A 6 52.42 -20.52 23.48
CA ARG A 6 52.95 -21.89 23.71
C ARG A 6 53.09 -22.47 25.13
N ARG A 7 52.48 -23.67 25.27
CA ARG A 7 52.91 -24.91 25.97
C ARG A 7 52.80 -24.92 27.52
N LEU A 8 52.34 -25.96 28.17
CA LEU A 8 52.80 -27.38 28.15
C LEU A 8 51.80 -28.29 28.91
N LEU A 9 51.73 -29.49 28.43
CA LEU A 9 51.23 -30.69 29.11
C LEU A 9 52.09 -31.03 30.36
N GLN A 10 51.46 -31.58 31.40
CA GLN A 10 52.04 -32.74 32.10
C GLN A 10 51.01 -33.49 32.93
N THR A 11 51.03 -34.77 32.75
CA THR A 11 50.40 -35.91 33.37
C THR A 11 50.79 -36.07 34.83
N SER A 12 49.85 -36.57 35.67
CA SER A 12 50.15 -37.55 36.72
C SER A 12 48.89 -38.33 37.13
N ALA A 13 49.02 -39.64 37.00
CA ALA A 13 48.05 -40.61 37.44
C ALA A 13 48.15 -40.82 38.97
N PHE A 14 47.04 -41.07 39.67
CA PHE A 14 46.97 -41.91 40.86
C PHE A 14 45.65 -42.67 40.91
N ALA A 15 45.75 -43.88 41.34
CA ALA A 15 44.81 -44.98 41.24
C ALA A 15 43.76 -45.02 42.34
N ALA A 16 42.62 -45.56 41.95
CA ALA A 16 41.69 -46.48 42.65
C ALA A 16 41.16 -46.14 44.06
N LEU A 17 39.85 -45.95 44.11
CA LEU A 17 39.00 -46.70 45.09
C LEU A 17 37.54 -46.65 44.59
N VAL A 18 37.00 -47.82 44.27
CA VAL A 18 35.57 -48.05 44.00
C VAL A 18 34.82 -48.10 45.35
N PRO A 19 33.64 -47.47 45.45
CA PRO A 19 32.46 -48.25 45.78
C PRO A 19 31.32 -48.07 44.79
N ALA A 20 30.74 -49.15 44.37
CA ALA A 20 29.51 -49.29 43.68
C ALA A 20 28.34 -48.69 44.44
N LEU A 21 27.51 -47.83 43.82
CA LEU A 21 26.09 -47.70 44.16
C LEU A 21 25.40 -46.84 43.09
N GLY A 22 24.36 -47.38 42.49
CA GLY A 22 23.29 -46.62 41.90
C GLY A 22 23.46 -46.21 40.42
N ALA A 23 23.12 -47.11 39.50
CA ALA A 23 22.79 -46.74 38.13
C ALA A 23 21.46 -45.94 38.12
N THR A 24 21.52 -44.63 38.18
CA THR A 24 20.42 -43.77 37.74
C THR A 24 20.48 -43.71 36.21
N ALA A 25 19.57 -44.44 35.58
CA ALA A 25 19.29 -44.27 34.15
C ALA A 25 18.86 -42.82 33.91
N LEU A 26 19.74 -42.02 33.35
CA LEU A 26 19.37 -40.77 32.70
C LEU A 26 18.46 -41.13 31.51
N SER A 27 17.15 -41.02 31.73
CA SER A 27 16.15 -41.03 30.67
C SER A 27 16.48 -39.85 29.76
N ALA A 28 17.17 -40.12 28.67
CA ALA A 28 17.18 -39.17 27.54
C ALA A 28 15.73 -39.01 27.09
N THR A 29 15.11 -37.91 27.45
CA THR A 29 13.87 -37.48 26.83
C THR A 29 14.15 -37.41 25.34
N PRO A 30 13.40 -38.14 24.49
CA PRO A 30 13.55 -38.00 23.08
C PRO A 30 13.24 -36.53 22.76
N VAL A 31 14.22 -35.81 22.20
CA VAL A 31 13.96 -34.56 21.50
C VAL A 31 12.94 -34.93 20.43
N ALA A 32 11.70 -34.50 20.62
CA ALA A 32 10.65 -34.68 19.61
C ALA A 32 11.22 -34.19 18.30
N ALA A 33 11.41 -35.10 17.35
CA ALA A 33 11.77 -34.71 15.99
C ALA A 33 10.70 -33.72 15.54
N GLN A 34 11.07 -32.46 15.34
CA GLN A 34 10.18 -31.48 14.77
C GLN A 34 9.74 -32.06 13.43
N SER A 35 8.44 -32.41 13.33
CA SER A 35 7.86 -32.83 12.06
C SER A 35 8.12 -31.75 11.04
N GLU A 36 8.61 -32.12 9.85
CA GLU A 36 8.78 -31.15 8.77
C GLU A 36 7.47 -30.38 8.57
N PRO A 37 7.53 -29.03 8.44
CA PRO A 37 6.33 -28.23 8.28
C PRO A 37 5.54 -28.66 7.04
N ALA A 38 4.22 -28.80 7.18
CA ALA A 38 3.35 -29.27 6.10
C ALA A 38 3.32 -28.31 4.91
N TRP A 39 3.34 -28.87 3.71
CA TRP A 39 3.14 -28.13 2.46
C TRP A 39 1.68 -27.72 2.29
N ARG A 40 1.45 -26.45 1.90
CA ARG A 40 0.13 -25.85 1.69
C ARG A 40 0.06 -25.22 0.31
N HIS A 41 -1.13 -25.21 -0.30
CA HIS A 41 -1.38 -24.62 -1.63
C HIS A 41 -1.65 -23.11 -1.58
N GLY A 42 -1.82 -22.55 -0.41
CA GLY A 42 -2.07 -21.13 -0.16
C GLY A 42 -1.71 -20.77 1.26
N LEU A 43 -1.66 -19.48 1.53
CA LEU A 43 -1.26 -18.90 2.80
C LEU A 43 -2.23 -17.81 3.18
N SER A 44 -2.80 -17.90 4.39
CA SER A 44 -3.59 -16.84 5.03
C SER A 44 -2.90 -16.39 6.31
N LEU A 45 -2.98 -15.11 6.64
CA LEU A 45 -2.38 -14.57 7.86
C LEU A 45 -2.94 -15.22 9.14
N PHE A 46 -4.19 -15.68 9.11
CA PHE A 46 -4.88 -16.25 10.27
C PHE A 46 -5.33 -17.70 10.09
N GLY A 47 -4.92 -18.33 8.98
CA GLY A 47 -5.20 -19.73 8.70
C GLY A 47 -6.52 -20.03 8.00
N ASP A 48 -7.36 -19.01 7.77
CA ASP A 48 -8.64 -19.17 7.07
C ASP A 48 -8.40 -19.11 5.56
N ILE A 49 -8.59 -20.23 4.89
CA ILE A 49 -8.49 -20.39 3.44
C ILE A 49 -9.85 -20.79 2.89
N LYS A 50 -10.45 -19.90 2.08
CA LYS A 50 -11.77 -20.15 1.46
C LYS A 50 -11.72 -21.27 0.43
N TYR A 51 -10.70 -21.30 -0.40
CA TYR A 51 -10.57 -22.26 -1.50
C TYR A 51 -9.69 -23.45 -1.07
N PRO A 52 -10.26 -24.66 -0.93
CA PRO A 52 -9.49 -25.83 -0.50
C PRO A 52 -8.48 -26.29 -1.55
N ALA A 53 -7.53 -27.13 -1.15
CA ALA A 53 -6.58 -27.73 -2.08
C ALA A 53 -7.31 -28.42 -3.24
N GLY A 54 -6.86 -28.18 -4.47
CA GLY A 54 -7.49 -28.70 -5.66
C GLY A 54 -8.75 -27.95 -6.12
N PHE A 55 -9.04 -26.77 -5.57
CA PHE A 55 -10.13 -25.93 -6.11
C PHE A 55 -9.92 -25.67 -7.61
N LYS A 56 -11.02 -25.49 -8.33
CA LYS A 56 -10.97 -25.40 -9.80
C LYS A 56 -10.78 -23.97 -10.31
N ARG A 57 -11.32 -22.99 -9.62
CA ARG A 57 -11.25 -21.57 -9.97
C ARG A 57 -11.74 -20.72 -8.81
N PHE A 58 -11.52 -19.43 -8.88
CA PHE A 58 -12.17 -18.47 -7.99
C PHE A 58 -13.66 -18.32 -8.32
N ASP A 59 -14.50 -18.04 -7.32
CA ASP A 59 -15.96 -17.93 -7.49
C ASP A 59 -16.37 -16.69 -8.30
N TYR A 60 -15.57 -15.64 -8.25
CA TYR A 60 -15.84 -14.35 -8.87
C TYR A 60 -15.43 -14.25 -10.35
N VAL A 61 -15.06 -15.34 -11.00
CA VAL A 61 -14.68 -15.35 -12.42
C VAL A 61 -15.73 -16.08 -13.27
N ASN A 62 -15.79 -15.74 -14.55
CA ASN A 62 -16.49 -16.56 -15.55
C ASN A 62 -15.48 -17.48 -16.23
N PRO A 63 -15.53 -18.81 -16.03
CA PRO A 63 -14.60 -19.74 -16.66
C PRO A 63 -14.75 -19.80 -18.18
N GLU A 64 -15.96 -19.48 -18.69
CA GLU A 64 -16.29 -19.47 -20.12
C GLU A 64 -16.12 -18.08 -20.75
N ALA A 65 -15.45 -17.15 -20.07
CA ALA A 65 -15.19 -15.82 -20.60
C ALA A 65 -14.44 -15.90 -21.94
N PRO A 66 -14.99 -15.32 -23.03
CA PRO A 66 -14.35 -15.40 -24.34
C PRO A 66 -13.00 -14.67 -24.30
N LYS A 67 -12.03 -15.26 -25.00
CA LYS A 67 -10.71 -14.63 -25.19
C LYS A 67 -10.72 -13.83 -26.48
N GLY A 68 -10.26 -12.59 -26.44
CA GLY A 68 -10.19 -11.74 -27.62
C GLY A 68 -10.34 -10.26 -27.33
N GLY A 69 -10.21 -9.47 -28.37
CA GLY A 69 -10.43 -8.03 -28.33
C GLY A 69 -9.31 -7.21 -27.68
N VAL A 70 -9.47 -5.91 -27.79
CA VAL A 70 -8.53 -4.90 -27.29
C VAL A 70 -9.24 -4.01 -26.30
N VAL A 71 -8.59 -3.68 -25.21
CA VAL A 71 -9.03 -2.63 -24.31
C VAL A 71 -8.00 -1.49 -24.27
N ARG A 72 -8.47 -0.26 -24.47
CA ARG A 72 -7.65 0.95 -24.43
C ARG A 72 -7.90 1.66 -23.11
N GLN A 73 -6.84 1.84 -22.36
CA GLN A 73 -6.86 2.44 -21.04
C GLN A 73 -6.15 3.80 -21.02
N ILE A 74 -6.48 4.60 -20.03
CA ILE A 74 -5.85 5.89 -19.78
C ILE A 74 -4.63 5.68 -18.86
N ALA A 75 -3.52 6.31 -19.22
CA ALA A 75 -2.43 6.64 -18.32
C ALA A 75 -2.21 8.15 -18.31
N VAL A 76 -1.82 8.73 -17.19
CA VAL A 76 -1.54 10.17 -17.07
C VAL A 76 -0.04 10.36 -16.84
N GLY A 77 0.54 11.37 -17.49
CA GLY A 77 1.97 11.66 -17.43
C GLY A 77 2.74 11.08 -18.61
N THR A 78 3.85 10.43 -18.34
CA THR A 78 4.80 9.90 -19.34
C THR A 78 5.54 8.67 -18.80
N PHE A 79 6.30 8.00 -19.65
CA PHE A 79 7.22 6.94 -19.22
C PHE A 79 8.51 6.97 -20.05
N ASP A 80 9.60 6.56 -19.44
CA ASP A 80 10.92 6.41 -20.03
C ASP A 80 11.70 5.20 -19.46
N ASN A 81 10.99 4.29 -18.77
CA ASN A 81 11.62 3.17 -18.08
C ASN A 81 10.72 1.92 -18.07
N PHE A 82 11.33 0.75 -18.31
CA PHE A 82 10.72 -0.58 -18.16
C PHE A 82 11.37 -1.39 -17.02
N ASN A 83 12.43 -0.87 -16.41
CA ASN A 83 13.12 -1.59 -15.34
C ASN A 83 12.44 -1.33 -13.99
N ILE A 84 11.71 -2.31 -13.48
CA ILE A 84 10.99 -2.21 -12.21
C ILE A 84 11.91 -2.24 -10.98
N ALA A 85 13.14 -2.71 -11.09
CA ALA A 85 14.08 -2.73 -9.96
C ALA A 85 14.51 -1.32 -9.52
N VAL A 86 14.41 -0.32 -10.41
CA VAL A 86 14.73 1.09 -10.12
C VAL A 86 13.50 1.99 -10.19
N ALA A 87 12.30 1.43 -10.25
CA ALA A 87 11.04 2.18 -10.31
C ALA A 87 10.89 3.14 -9.11
N GLY A 88 10.45 4.38 -9.37
CA GLY A 88 10.32 5.42 -8.33
C GLY A 88 11.65 5.97 -7.80
N VAL A 89 12.80 5.52 -8.34
CA VAL A 89 14.13 6.01 -8.01
C VAL A 89 14.77 6.68 -9.22
N LYS A 90 14.60 6.06 -10.40
CA LYS A 90 15.14 6.55 -11.67
C LYS A 90 14.09 6.36 -12.76
N GLY A 91 13.79 7.42 -13.50
CA GLY A 91 12.84 7.41 -14.60
C GLY A 91 11.38 7.15 -14.18
N ASN A 92 10.47 7.30 -15.16
CA ASN A 92 9.04 7.02 -15.00
C ASN A 92 8.72 5.65 -15.60
N ILE A 93 8.27 4.73 -14.74
CA ILE A 93 7.93 3.36 -15.18
C ILE A 93 6.66 3.34 -16.01
N ALA A 94 6.65 2.56 -17.09
CA ALA A 94 5.41 2.28 -17.82
C ALA A 94 4.53 1.30 -17.03
N GLY A 95 3.30 1.70 -16.70
CA GLY A 95 2.39 0.92 -15.84
C GLY A 95 2.09 -0.50 -16.37
N ALA A 96 2.09 -0.68 -17.70
CA ALA A 96 1.88 -1.99 -18.33
C ALA A 96 2.99 -3.02 -18.03
N VAL A 97 4.19 -2.57 -17.62
CA VAL A 97 5.33 -3.48 -17.36
C VAL A 97 5.06 -4.41 -16.18
N ALA A 98 4.25 -3.98 -15.21
CA ALA A 98 3.85 -4.86 -14.10
C ALA A 98 3.06 -6.11 -14.57
N LEU A 99 2.46 -6.07 -15.76
CA LEU A 99 1.64 -7.16 -16.31
C LEU A 99 2.45 -8.29 -16.94
N ILE A 100 3.75 -8.10 -17.14
CA ILE A 100 4.59 -9.12 -17.80
C ILE A 100 5.31 -10.05 -16.82
N TYR A 101 5.28 -9.72 -15.53
CA TYR A 101 5.93 -10.48 -14.46
C TYR A 101 4.92 -11.15 -13.55
N GLU A 102 5.38 -12.14 -12.82
CA GLU A 102 4.61 -12.85 -11.81
C GLU A 102 5.36 -12.88 -10.48
N SER A 103 4.59 -13.06 -9.39
CA SER A 103 5.10 -13.32 -8.05
C SER A 103 4.97 -14.81 -7.70
N LEU A 104 5.52 -15.21 -6.56
CA LEU A 104 5.42 -16.59 -6.09
C LEU A 104 3.96 -16.98 -5.81
N THR A 105 3.17 -16.03 -5.29
CA THR A 105 1.75 -16.19 -4.96
C THR A 105 0.89 -15.13 -5.64
N THR A 106 -0.42 -15.32 -5.65
CA THR A 106 -1.43 -14.33 -6.09
C THR A 106 -2.53 -14.19 -5.06
N ALA A 107 -2.95 -12.95 -4.78
CA ALA A 107 -4.02 -12.68 -3.84
C ALA A 107 -5.39 -13.09 -4.37
N SER A 108 -6.25 -13.59 -3.47
CA SER A 108 -7.67 -13.73 -3.72
C SER A 108 -8.37 -12.37 -3.60
N LEU A 109 -9.28 -12.06 -4.53
CA LEU A 109 -10.04 -10.80 -4.50
C LEU A 109 -11.32 -10.87 -3.64
N ASP A 110 -11.61 -12.01 -3.04
CA ASP A 110 -12.77 -12.21 -2.17
C ASP A 110 -12.42 -12.69 -0.75
N GLU A 111 -11.13 -12.67 -0.42
CA GLU A 111 -10.59 -12.94 0.92
C GLU A 111 -9.75 -11.76 1.44
N VAL A 112 -9.69 -11.61 2.75
CA VAL A 112 -9.07 -10.43 3.38
C VAL A 112 -7.53 -10.46 3.29
N SER A 113 -6.94 -11.64 3.44
CA SER A 113 -5.49 -11.78 3.62
C SER A 113 -4.97 -13.13 3.15
N THR A 114 -5.56 -13.69 2.09
CA THR A 114 -5.21 -15.01 1.57
C THR A 114 -4.58 -14.90 0.20
N GLU A 115 -3.48 -15.61 0.02
CA GLU A 115 -2.76 -15.76 -1.24
C GLU A 115 -2.65 -17.23 -1.62
N TYR A 116 -2.69 -17.50 -2.91
CA TYR A 116 -2.59 -18.84 -3.50
C TYR A 116 -1.36 -18.94 -4.38
N GLY A 117 -0.82 -20.15 -4.50
CA GLY A 117 0.36 -20.37 -5.32
C GLY A 117 0.15 -19.99 -6.79
N LEU A 118 1.09 -19.19 -7.33
CA LEU A 118 1.19 -18.80 -8.74
C LEU A 118 2.45 -19.40 -9.36
N LEU A 119 3.62 -18.72 -9.31
CA LEU A 119 4.89 -19.36 -9.69
C LEU A 119 5.25 -20.50 -8.72
N ALA A 120 4.89 -20.38 -7.46
CA ALA A 120 5.00 -21.47 -6.50
C ALA A 120 3.75 -22.36 -6.54
N GLU A 121 3.92 -23.68 -6.44
CA GLU A 121 2.81 -24.63 -6.28
C GLU A 121 2.46 -24.85 -4.80
N ALA A 122 3.43 -24.65 -3.90
CA ALA A 122 3.26 -24.90 -2.49
C ALA A 122 4.17 -24.02 -1.64
N VAL A 123 3.75 -23.82 -0.41
CA VAL A 123 4.46 -23.07 0.64
C VAL A 123 4.49 -23.87 1.93
N SER A 124 5.60 -23.79 2.67
CA SER A 124 5.77 -24.44 3.96
C SER A 124 6.53 -23.53 4.91
N HIS A 125 6.07 -23.43 6.16
CA HIS A 125 6.74 -22.65 7.20
C HIS A 125 6.56 -23.30 8.57
N PRO A 126 7.52 -23.12 9.52
CA PRO A 126 7.36 -23.52 10.90
C PRO A 126 6.31 -22.66 11.62
N GLU A 127 5.81 -23.13 12.76
CA GLU A 127 4.79 -22.41 13.55
C GLU A 127 5.26 -21.06 14.09
N ASP A 128 6.55 -20.91 14.31
CA ASP A 128 7.17 -19.66 14.78
C ASP A 128 7.46 -18.65 13.67
N PHE A 129 7.14 -18.95 12.40
CA PHE A 129 7.40 -18.09 11.25
C PHE A 129 8.86 -17.62 11.13
N SER A 130 9.82 -18.38 11.66
CA SER A 130 11.25 -18.04 11.55
C SER A 130 11.82 -18.20 10.14
N SER A 131 11.10 -18.94 9.29
CA SER A 131 11.45 -19.14 7.88
C SER A 131 10.23 -19.53 7.07
N VAL A 132 10.37 -19.49 5.73
CA VAL A 132 9.39 -20.04 4.81
C VAL A 132 10.11 -20.69 3.63
N THR A 133 9.56 -21.79 3.12
CA THR A 133 10.03 -22.45 1.91
C THR A 133 8.93 -22.42 0.86
N TYR A 134 9.25 -21.94 -0.32
CA TYR A 134 8.38 -21.97 -1.50
C TYR A 134 8.89 -23.01 -2.50
N ARG A 135 7.98 -23.82 -3.04
CA ARG A 135 8.25 -24.78 -4.10
C ARG A 135 7.75 -24.25 -5.43
N LEU A 136 8.64 -23.99 -6.38
CA LEU A 136 8.28 -23.56 -7.72
C LEU A 136 7.58 -24.66 -8.50
N ARG A 137 6.67 -24.27 -9.39
CA ARG A 137 6.04 -25.19 -10.34
C ARG A 137 7.06 -25.68 -11.35
N ALA A 138 7.02 -26.95 -11.68
CA ALA A 138 7.91 -27.53 -12.68
C ALA A 138 7.63 -26.98 -14.10
N GLU A 139 6.38 -26.58 -14.37
CA GLU A 139 5.92 -26.02 -15.65
C GLU A 139 6.19 -24.51 -15.79
N ALA A 140 6.55 -23.81 -14.72
CA ALA A 140 6.80 -22.37 -14.76
C ALA A 140 7.99 -22.02 -15.65
N LYS A 141 7.76 -21.16 -16.63
CA LYS A 141 8.79 -20.77 -17.61
C LYS A 141 8.66 -19.33 -18.07
N TRP A 142 9.76 -18.77 -18.47
CA TRP A 142 9.87 -17.48 -19.13
C TRP A 142 9.31 -17.53 -20.56
N HIS A 143 9.06 -16.36 -21.16
CA HIS A 143 8.56 -16.27 -22.54
C HIS A 143 9.56 -16.80 -23.58
N ASP A 144 10.83 -16.99 -23.23
CA ASP A 144 11.85 -17.64 -24.07
C ASP A 144 11.88 -19.16 -23.90
N GLY A 145 10.99 -19.72 -23.09
CA GLY A 145 10.83 -21.15 -22.83
C GLY A 145 11.75 -21.73 -21.75
N LYS A 146 12.67 -20.94 -21.19
CA LYS A 146 13.52 -21.39 -20.07
C LYS A 146 12.71 -21.50 -18.78
N PRO A 147 13.04 -22.45 -17.88
CA PRO A 147 12.34 -22.60 -16.62
C PRO A 147 12.60 -21.40 -15.69
N VAL A 148 11.61 -21.08 -14.84
CA VAL A 148 11.80 -20.19 -13.69
C VAL A 148 12.49 -20.99 -12.59
N THR A 149 13.58 -20.45 -12.04
CA THR A 149 14.45 -21.17 -11.11
C THR A 149 14.55 -20.48 -9.75
N PRO A 150 14.99 -21.19 -8.69
CA PRO A 150 15.32 -20.57 -7.40
C PRO A 150 16.35 -19.44 -7.51
N GLU A 151 17.29 -19.55 -8.45
CA GLU A 151 18.29 -18.53 -8.71
C GLU A 151 17.68 -17.23 -9.24
N ASP A 152 16.60 -17.29 -10.03
CA ASP A 152 15.85 -16.10 -10.46
C ASP A 152 15.17 -15.41 -9.26
N VAL A 153 14.62 -16.19 -8.34
CA VAL A 153 13.97 -15.66 -7.13
C VAL A 153 14.98 -14.97 -6.20
N ILE A 154 16.13 -15.60 -5.96
CA ILE A 154 17.20 -15.01 -5.14
C ILE A 154 17.73 -13.73 -5.80
N PHE A 155 18.02 -13.77 -7.11
CA PHE A 155 18.42 -12.60 -7.88
C PHE A 155 17.44 -11.44 -7.76
N SER A 156 16.14 -11.73 -7.82
CA SER A 156 15.09 -10.71 -7.72
C SER A 156 15.08 -10.03 -6.36
N LEU A 157 15.14 -10.81 -5.27
CA LEU A 157 15.22 -10.29 -3.91
C LEU A 157 16.44 -9.38 -3.73
N ASP A 158 17.60 -9.83 -4.19
CA ASP A 158 18.86 -9.08 -4.08
C ASP A 158 18.80 -7.78 -4.89
N ALA A 159 18.24 -7.82 -6.11
CA ALA A 159 18.06 -6.64 -6.94
C ALA A 159 17.15 -5.61 -6.28
N PHE A 160 15.99 -6.02 -5.80
CA PHE A 160 15.06 -5.11 -5.12
C PHE A 160 15.64 -4.55 -3.82
N LYS A 161 16.29 -5.36 -3.01
CA LYS A 161 16.96 -4.87 -1.78
C LYS A 161 18.09 -3.89 -2.07
N LYS A 162 18.79 -4.05 -3.19
CA LYS A 162 19.92 -3.20 -3.56
C LYS A 162 19.51 -1.88 -4.21
N TYR A 163 18.54 -1.92 -5.11
CA TYR A 163 18.25 -0.79 -5.99
C TYR A 163 16.96 -0.04 -5.68
N HIS A 164 16.05 -0.63 -4.90
CA HIS A 164 14.73 -0.07 -4.63
C HIS A 164 14.53 0.22 -3.13
N PRO A 165 14.64 1.48 -2.66
CA PRO A 165 14.61 1.80 -1.22
C PRO A 165 13.38 1.27 -0.48
N GLN A 166 12.18 1.38 -1.08
CA GLN A 166 10.95 0.87 -0.46
C GLN A 166 10.97 -0.64 -0.30
N TYR A 167 11.42 -1.39 -1.32
CA TYR A 167 11.55 -2.84 -1.21
C TYR A 167 12.72 -3.26 -0.33
N SER A 168 13.79 -2.46 -0.24
CA SER A 168 14.85 -2.68 0.74
C SER A 168 14.30 -2.66 2.16
N ALA A 169 13.43 -1.68 2.48
CA ALA A 169 12.73 -1.61 3.76
C ALA A 169 11.71 -2.75 3.93
N TYR A 170 10.93 -3.05 2.89
CA TYR A 170 9.89 -4.10 2.90
C TYR A 170 10.46 -5.50 3.15
N TYR A 171 11.59 -5.83 2.50
CA TYR A 171 12.28 -7.12 2.66
C TYR A 171 13.39 -7.11 3.72
N ARG A 172 13.49 -6.09 4.57
CA ARG A 172 14.60 -5.94 5.53
C ARG A 172 14.76 -7.14 6.46
N HIS A 173 13.64 -7.76 6.87
CA HIS A 173 13.61 -8.91 7.77
C HIS A 173 13.92 -10.25 7.09
N VAL A 174 14.13 -10.26 5.78
CA VAL A 174 14.62 -11.43 5.04
C VAL A 174 16.14 -11.39 5.08
N VAL A 175 16.74 -12.16 5.98
CA VAL A 175 18.21 -12.14 6.18
C VAL A 175 18.95 -13.13 5.31
N LYS A 176 18.24 -14.14 4.78
CA LYS A 176 18.84 -15.16 3.93
C LYS A 176 17.81 -15.74 2.97
N ALA A 177 18.22 -15.98 1.72
CA ALA A 177 17.47 -16.73 0.73
C ALA A 177 18.39 -17.82 0.14
N GLU A 178 17.95 -19.07 0.15
CA GLU A 178 18.79 -20.22 -0.22
C GLU A 178 18.02 -21.21 -1.09
N LYS A 179 18.65 -21.64 -2.16
CA LYS A 179 18.20 -22.80 -2.92
C LYS A 179 18.33 -24.05 -2.03
N GLN A 180 17.23 -24.79 -1.86
CA GLN A 180 17.22 -26.06 -1.13
C GLN A 180 17.21 -27.26 -2.07
N SER A 181 16.56 -27.10 -3.23
CA SER A 181 16.51 -28.11 -4.29
C SER A 181 16.40 -27.42 -5.66
N GLU A 182 16.17 -28.18 -6.73
CA GLU A 182 15.98 -27.59 -8.07
C GLU A 182 14.71 -26.69 -8.16
N ARG A 183 13.78 -26.81 -7.20
CA ARG A 183 12.53 -26.05 -7.19
C ARG A 183 12.22 -25.38 -5.84
N ASP A 184 12.96 -25.67 -4.79
CA ASP A 184 12.66 -25.17 -3.45
C ASP A 184 13.59 -24.04 -3.05
N ILE A 185 13.01 -22.92 -2.58
CA ILE A 185 13.71 -21.75 -2.04
C ILE A 185 13.27 -21.54 -0.60
N LYS A 186 14.25 -21.47 0.32
CA LYS A 186 14.01 -21.13 1.72
C LYS A 186 14.45 -19.71 2.00
N PHE A 187 13.56 -18.95 2.66
CA PHE A 187 13.85 -17.64 3.21
C PHE A 187 13.91 -17.74 4.73
N THR A 188 14.92 -17.14 5.33
CA THR A 188 15.10 -17.06 6.79
C THR A 188 14.88 -15.63 7.25
N PHE A 189 14.19 -15.48 8.38
CA PHE A 189 13.83 -14.19 8.95
C PHE A 189 14.57 -13.94 10.27
N ASP A 190 14.85 -12.67 10.58
CA ASP A 190 15.42 -12.23 11.86
C ASP A 190 14.37 -11.90 12.92
N MET A 191 13.07 -12.10 12.59
CA MET A 191 11.93 -11.73 13.45
C MET A 191 10.93 -12.89 13.56
N PRO A 192 11.23 -13.93 14.38
CA PRO A 192 10.29 -15.01 14.64
C PRO A 192 8.97 -14.49 15.21
N GLY A 193 7.86 -15.20 14.94
CA GLY A 193 6.52 -14.81 15.39
C GLY A 193 5.81 -13.79 14.47
N ASN A 194 6.51 -13.20 13.51
CA ASN A 194 5.89 -12.31 12.53
C ASN A 194 5.29 -13.12 11.36
N ARG A 195 3.98 -13.36 11.44
CA ARG A 195 3.22 -14.18 10.48
C ARG A 195 3.11 -13.57 9.08
N GLU A 196 3.37 -12.27 8.94
CA GLU A 196 3.26 -11.58 7.65
C GLU A 196 4.47 -11.86 6.75
N LEU A 197 5.65 -12.14 7.33
CA LEU A 197 6.89 -12.33 6.58
C LEU A 197 6.82 -13.43 5.50
N PRO A 198 6.17 -14.59 5.73
CA PRO A 198 5.94 -15.56 4.65
C PRO A 198 5.18 -14.97 3.46
N GLN A 199 4.11 -14.20 3.69
CA GLN A 199 3.35 -13.56 2.60
C GLN A 199 4.15 -12.44 1.92
N ILE A 200 4.89 -11.66 2.68
CA ILE A 200 5.77 -10.60 2.13
C ILE A 200 6.69 -11.17 1.05
N VAL A 201 7.34 -12.31 1.29
CA VAL A 201 8.18 -12.92 0.24
C VAL A 201 7.37 -13.64 -0.83
N GLY A 202 6.15 -14.07 -0.53
CA GLY A 202 5.21 -14.61 -1.54
C GLY A 202 4.86 -13.60 -2.63
N GLN A 203 4.82 -12.32 -2.29
CA GLN A 203 4.55 -11.19 -3.19
C GLN A 203 5.76 -10.78 -4.02
N LEU A 204 6.94 -11.38 -3.81
CA LEU A 204 8.15 -11.05 -4.55
C LEU A 204 7.94 -11.28 -6.04
N VAL A 205 8.02 -10.20 -6.82
CA VAL A 205 8.02 -10.25 -8.28
C VAL A 205 9.32 -10.88 -8.75
N VAL A 206 9.22 -11.94 -9.57
CA VAL A 206 10.40 -12.69 -10.03
C VAL A 206 10.89 -12.14 -11.36
N LEU A 207 12.20 -11.90 -11.46
CA LEU A 207 12.91 -11.34 -12.60
C LEU A 207 13.83 -12.40 -13.25
N PRO A 208 13.95 -12.44 -14.58
CA PRO A 208 14.78 -13.41 -15.27
C PRO A 208 16.27 -13.10 -15.12
N LYS A 209 16.96 -13.80 -14.22
CA LYS A 209 18.40 -13.61 -13.97
C LYS A 209 19.22 -13.71 -15.26
N HIS A 210 18.97 -14.77 -16.04
CA HIS A 210 19.72 -15.02 -17.28
C HIS A 210 19.58 -13.91 -18.32
N TRP A 211 18.43 -13.23 -18.37
CA TRP A 211 18.20 -12.11 -19.27
C TRP A 211 18.93 -10.86 -18.79
N TRP A 212 18.81 -10.54 -17.49
CA TRP A 212 19.48 -9.37 -16.90
C TRP A 212 21.01 -9.49 -16.89
N GLU A 213 21.55 -10.68 -16.67
CA GLU A 213 22.99 -10.94 -16.74
C GLU A 213 23.53 -11.10 -18.18
N GLY A 214 22.63 -11.14 -19.16
CA GLY A 214 22.95 -11.22 -20.59
C GLY A 214 23.28 -9.86 -21.21
N SER A 215 23.39 -9.86 -22.54
CA SER A 215 23.62 -8.66 -23.33
C SER A 215 22.43 -8.34 -24.22
N THR A 216 22.28 -7.06 -24.57
CA THR A 216 21.31 -6.60 -25.58
C THR A 216 21.64 -7.19 -26.96
N PRO A 217 20.72 -7.14 -27.93
CA PRO A 217 21.02 -7.54 -29.31
C PRO A 217 22.22 -6.80 -29.94
N ALA A 218 22.55 -5.61 -29.44
CA ALA A 218 23.72 -4.84 -29.85
C ALA A 218 25.02 -5.23 -29.11
N GLY A 219 24.99 -6.29 -28.27
CA GLY A 219 26.16 -6.80 -27.54
C GLY A 219 26.52 -6.03 -26.26
N VAL A 220 25.70 -5.06 -25.84
CA VAL A 220 25.92 -4.30 -24.60
C VAL A 220 25.38 -5.09 -23.41
N LYS A 221 26.20 -5.28 -22.38
CA LYS A 221 25.78 -5.96 -21.14
C LYS A 221 24.67 -5.15 -20.45
N ARG A 222 23.59 -5.83 -20.06
CA ARG A 222 22.49 -5.20 -19.31
C ARG A 222 22.94 -4.84 -17.90
N ASP A 223 22.41 -3.73 -17.39
CA ASP A 223 22.59 -3.29 -16.01
C ASP A 223 21.23 -3.05 -15.36
N ILE A 224 20.88 -3.88 -14.37
CA ILE A 224 19.63 -3.76 -13.61
C ILE A 224 19.58 -2.52 -12.72
N GLY A 225 20.69 -1.82 -12.52
CA GLY A 225 20.76 -0.59 -11.73
C GLY A 225 20.44 0.70 -12.51
N VAL A 226 20.09 0.61 -13.81
CA VAL A 226 19.78 1.76 -14.66
C VAL A 226 18.42 1.63 -15.35
N THR A 227 17.87 2.76 -15.82
CA THR A 227 16.65 2.77 -16.63
C THR A 227 16.87 2.10 -17.97
N SER A 228 15.82 1.47 -18.52
CA SER A 228 15.87 0.84 -19.84
C SER A 228 14.49 0.94 -20.50
N LEU A 229 14.49 1.14 -21.83
CA LEU A 229 13.32 0.95 -22.68
C LEU A 229 13.44 -0.32 -23.54
N GLU A 230 14.43 -1.18 -23.29
CA GLU A 230 14.45 -2.53 -23.89
C GLU A 230 13.29 -3.34 -23.30
N PRO A 231 12.38 -3.90 -24.14
CA PRO A 231 11.30 -4.76 -23.65
C PRO A 231 11.86 -5.94 -22.84
N PRO A 232 11.55 -6.00 -21.54
CA PRO A 232 12.11 -7.06 -20.72
C PRO A 232 11.40 -8.39 -20.93
N LEU A 233 12.12 -9.49 -20.67
CA LEU A 233 11.60 -10.83 -20.68
C LEU A 233 10.73 -11.07 -19.46
N GLY A 234 9.52 -11.58 -19.64
CA GLY A 234 8.56 -11.90 -18.59
C GLY A 234 8.17 -13.37 -18.54
N SER A 235 7.31 -13.72 -17.58
CA SER A 235 6.74 -15.06 -17.39
C SER A 235 5.22 -15.09 -17.50
N SER A 236 4.57 -13.94 -17.41
CA SER A 236 3.12 -13.78 -17.25
C SER A 236 2.32 -14.01 -18.54
N ALA A 237 0.99 -13.94 -18.40
CA ALA A 237 0.05 -14.05 -19.53
C ALA A 237 0.17 -12.93 -20.56
N TYR A 238 0.92 -11.87 -20.31
CA TYR A 238 1.14 -10.76 -21.23
C TYR A 238 2.64 -10.49 -21.45
N LYS A 239 2.98 -9.99 -22.64
CA LYS A 239 4.30 -9.46 -23.00
C LYS A 239 4.16 -8.13 -23.73
N ILE A 240 5.19 -7.30 -23.73
CA ILE A 240 5.17 -6.03 -24.49
C ILE A 240 5.07 -6.35 -25.97
N LYS A 241 4.09 -5.76 -26.66
CA LYS A 241 3.87 -5.85 -28.10
C LYS A 241 4.56 -4.72 -28.83
N GLU A 242 4.20 -3.50 -28.48
CA GLU A 242 4.72 -2.28 -29.09
C GLU A 242 4.63 -1.10 -28.13
N PHE A 243 5.42 -0.08 -28.36
CA PHE A 243 5.37 1.17 -27.58
C PHE A 243 5.89 2.36 -28.37
N VAL A 244 5.43 3.53 -27.97
CA VAL A 244 6.00 4.84 -28.35
C VAL A 244 6.39 5.52 -27.04
N PRO A 245 7.70 5.78 -26.79
CA PRO A 245 8.17 6.33 -25.53
C PRO A 245 7.35 7.55 -25.08
N GLY A 246 6.87 7.52 -23.85
CA GLY A 246 6.08 8.58 -23.23
C GLY A 246 4.66 8.77 -23.76
N ARG A 247 4.23 8.02 -24.79
CA ARG A 247 2.93 8.22 -25.45
C ARG A 247 2.00 7.03 -25.37
N SER A 248 2.48 5.84 -25.67
CA SER A 248 1.65 4.64 -25.64
C SER A 248 2.48 3.39 -25.43
N ILE A 249 1.87 2.38 -24.81
CA ILE A 249 2.40 1.05 -24.69
C ILE A 249 1.27 0.03 -24.80
N SER A 250 1.45 -1.03 -25.56
CA SER A 250 0.54 -2.17 -25.58
C SER A 250 1.25 -3.45 -25.17
N VAL A 251 0.51 -4.30 -24.45
CA VAL A 251 0.90 -5.66 -24.13
C VAL A 251 -0.07 -6.63 -24.81
N GLU A 252 0.47 -7.70 -25.37
CA GLU A 252 -0.33 -8.75 -26.02
C GLU A 252 -0.36 -10.02 -25.18
N ARG A 253 -1.46 -10.75 -25.25
CA ARG A 253 -1.65 -12.02 -24.56
C ARG A 253 -0.77 -13.11 -25.16
N VAL A 254 -0.03 -13.80 -24.33
CA VAL A 254 0.80 -14.97 -24.68
C VAL A 254 -0.12 -16.17 -24.84
N LYS A 255 -0.26 -16.68 -26.08
CA LYS A 255 -1.23 -17.75 -26.40
C LYS A 255 -0.89 -19.10 -25.76
N ASP A 256 0.40 -19.37 -25.61
CA ASP A 256 0.96 -20.58 -25.01
C ASP A 256 1.49 -20.33 -23.57
N TYR A 257 0.89 -19.35 -22.90
CA TYR A 257 1.23 -19.04 -21.51
C TYR A 257 1.17 -20.30 -20.64
N TRP A 258 2.26 -20.58 -19.94
CA TRP A 258 2.45 -21.79 -19.14
C TRP A 258 1.39 -21.97 -18.05
N GLY A 259 0.95 -20.87 -17.44
CA GLY A 259 0.02 -20.85 -16.30
C GLY A 259 -1.46 -20.68 -16.69
N ARG A 260 -1.83 -20.78 -17.97
CA ARG A 260 -3.19 -20.50 -18.44
C ARG A 260 -4.27 -21.40 -17.81
N ASP A 261 -3.92 -22.63 -17.50
CA ASP A 261 -4.83 -23.65 -16.98
C ASP A 261 -4.77 -23.79 -15.44
N LEU A 262 -3.98 -22.93 -14.76
CA LEU A 262 -3.95 -22.87 -13.30
C LEU A 262 -5.29 -22.40 -12.76
N ASN A 263 -5.73 -23.02 -11.67
CA ASN A 263 -6.97 -22.68 -10.98
C ASN A 263 -7.09 -21.19 -10.63
N VAL A 264 -5.98 -20.52 -10.29
CA VAL A 264 -5.90 -19.09 -10.01
C VAL A 264 -6.03 -18.20 -11.25
N ASN A 265 -5.89 -18.77 -12.45
CA ASN A 265 -5.91 -18.04 -13.73
C ASN A 265 -7.15 -18.33 -14.59
N ILE A 266 -7.94 -19.35 -14.25
CA ILE A 266 -9.19 -19.66 -14.98
C ILE A 266 -10.11 -18.43 -14.95
N GLY A 267 -10.64 -18.06 -16.11
CA GLY A 267 -11.54 -16.90 -16.28
C GLY A 267 -10.85 -15.53 -16.23
N ARG A 268 -9.51 -15.49 -16.22
CA ARG A 268 -8.68 -14.28 -16.23
C ARG A 268 -7.93 -14.11 -17.55
N HIS A 269 -7.30 -12.93 -17.76
CA HIS A 269 -6.48 -12.62 -18.94
C HIS A 269 -7.25 -12.82 -20.26
N ASN A 270 -8.44 -12.22 -20.35
CA ASN A 270 -9.37 -12.50 -21.46
C ASN A 270 -9.12 -11.62 -22.69
N PHE A 271 -8.49 -10.46 -22.56
CA PHE A 271 -8.18 -9.58 -23.69
C PHE A 271 -6.95 -10.05 -24.44
N ASP A 272 -6.96 -9.93 -25.77
CA ASP A 272 -5.78 -10.19 -26.60
C ASP A 272 -4.74 -9.08 -26.47
N GLU A 273 -5.20 -7.85 -26.23
CA GLU A 273 -4.31 -6.68 -26.07
C GLU A 273 -4.84 -5.73 -25.01
N LEU A 274 -3.94 -5.26 -24.15
CA LEU A 274 -4.17 -4.15 -23.24
C LEU A 274 -3.28 -3.00 -23.70
N ARG A 275 -3.90 -1.89 -24.12
CA ARG A 275 -3.21 -0.70 -24.63
C ARG A 275 -3.38 0.47 -23.68
N TYR A 276 -2.30 1.13 -23.32
CA TYR A 276 -2.28 2.32 -22.48
C TYR A 276 -1.88 3.54 -23.32
N GLU A 277 -2.79 4.52 -23.38
CA GLU A 277 -2.56 5.82 -24.00
C GLU A 277 -2.21 6.84 -22.92
N TYR A 278 -1.08 7.50 -23.05
CA TYR A 278 -0.60 8.48 -22.10
C TYR A 278 -1.07 9.87 -22.45
N PHE A 279 -1.72 10.53 -21.53
CA PHE A 279 -2.22 11.88 -21.65
C PHE A 279 -1.48 12.80 -20.67
N ARG A 280 -1.26 14.05 -21.09
CA ARG A 280 -0.59 15.04 -20.25
C ARG A 280 -1.30 15.26 -18.91
N ASP A 281 -2.62 15.28 -18.92
CA ASP A 281 -3.45 15.51 -17.74
C ASP A 281 -4.83 14.85 -17.86
N GLY A 282 -5.56 14.84 -16.74
CA GLY A 282 -6.88 14.20 -16.64
C GLY A 282 -7.97 14.88 -17.48
N THR A 283 -7.82 16.16 -17.86
CA THR A 283 -8.79 16.89 -18.70
C THR A 283 -8.69 16.41 -20.14
N VAL A 284 -7.46 16.35 -20.68
CA VAL A 284 -7.23 15.82 -22.02
C VAL A 284 -7.68 14.35 -22.12
N ALA A 285 -7.39 13.55 -21.07
CA ALA A 285 -7.83 12.16 -21.00
C ALA A 285 -9.36 12.01 -20.96
N LEU A 286 -10.09 12.95 -20.32
CA LEU A 286 -11.55 12.97 -20.33
C LEU A 286 -12.11 13.25 -21.72
N GLU A 287 -11.57 14.21 -22.44
CA GLU A 287 -12.00 14.52 -23.81
C GLU A 287 -11.69 13.37 -24.77
N ALA A 288 -10.54 12.71 -24.63
CA ALA A 288 -10.21 11.49 -25.37
C ALA A 288 -11.21 10.35 -25.08
N PHE A 289 -11.65 10.20 -23.83
CA PHE A 289 -12.69 9.25 -23.45
C PHE A 289 -14.04 9.57 -24.10
N LYS A 290 -14.48 10.84 -24.08
CA LYS A 290 -15.71 11.29 -24.76
C LYS A 290 -15.68 11.04 -26.26
N GLY A 291 -14.49 11.18 -26.86
CA GLY A 291 -14.24 10.92 -28.30
C GLY A 291 -13.99 9.46 -28.66
N ASP A 292 -14.25 8.50 -27.78
CA ASP A 292 -14.05 7.05 -27.99
C ASP A 292 -12.61 6.65 -28.36
N GLN A 293 -11.62 7.42 -27.94
CA GLN A 293 -10.22 7.07 -28.14
C GLN A 293 -9.73 6.05 -27.10
N VAL A 294 -10.37 6.01 -25.94
CA VAL A 294 -10.12 5.07 -24.83
C VAL A 294 -11.42 4.47 -24.33
N ASP A 295 -11.36 3.27 -23.76
CA ASP A 295 -12.56 2.47 -23.46
C ASP A 295 -13.02 2.56 -22.00
N TRP A 296 -12.09 2.85 -21.08
CA TRP A 296 -12.33 2.85 -19.65
C TRP A 296 -11.72 4.06 -18.97
N ARG A 297 -12.45 4.63 -18.04
CA ARG A 297 -11.98 5.70 -17.16
C ARG A 297 -12.43 5.47 -15.74
N THR A 298 -11.52 5.61 -14.80
CA THR A 298 -11.81 5.81 -13.37
C THR A 298 -11.84 7.30 -13.11
N GLU A 299 -12.96 7.83 -12.57
CA GLU A 299 -13.13 9.27 -12.34
C GLU A 299 -12.92 9.61 -10.87
N ASN A 300 -11.81 10.27 -10.58
CA ASN A 300 -11.47 10.71 -9.23
C ASN A 300 -11.98 12.12 -8.90
N SER A 301 -12.38 12.91 -9.90
CA SER A 301 -12.87 14.26 -9.72
C SER A 301 -14.36 14.28 -9.43
N ALA A 302 -14.74 14.72 -8.23
CA ALA A 302 -16.16 14.96 -7.88
C ALA A 302 -16.83 15.96 -8.83
N LYS A 303 -16.11 17.02 -9.24
CA LYS A 303 -16.59 17.99 -10.22
C LYS A 303 -16.90 17.32 -11.56
N ASN A 304 -15.96 16.59 -12.13
CA ASN A 304 -16.17 15.92 -13.42
C ASN A 304 -17.35 14.95 -13.35
N TRP A 305 -17.42 14.14 -12.27
CA TRP A 305 -18.54 13.21 -12.08
C TRP A 305 -19.89 13.89 -12.05
N ALA A 306 -19.97 15.08 -11.41
CA ALA A 306 -21.20 15.85 -11.32
C ALA A 306 -21.56 16.60 -12.61
N THR A 307 -20.58 17.00 -13.45
CA THR A 307 -20.84 18.00 -14.49
C THR A 307 -20.31 17.66 -15.89
N ALA A 308 -19.54 16.58 -16.06
CA ALA A 308 -18.86 16.32 -17.32
C ALA A 308 -19.34 15.06 -18.08
N TYR A 309 -20.27 14.31 -17.50
CA TYR A 309 -20.80 13.06 -18.05
C TYR A 309 -22.24 13.21 -18.58
N ASP A 310 -22.59 14.39 -19.12
CA ASP A 310 -23.87 14.72 -19.74
C ASP A 310 -23.84 14.71 -21.27
N PHE A 311 -22.83 14.08 -21.87
CA PHE A 311 -22.66 14.03 -23.32
C PHE A 311 -23.52 12.93 -24.00
N PRO A 312 -23.78 13.04 -25.34
CA PRO A 312 -24.75 12.16 -26.04
C PRO A 312 -24.55 10.68 -25.84
N ALA A 313 -23.32 10.18 -25.80
CA ALA A 313 -23.06 8.74 -25.65
C ALA A 313 -23.49 8.19 -24.28
N VAL A 314 -23.58 9.03 -23.25
CA VAL A 314 -24.17 8.65 -21.92
C VAL A 314 -25.70 8.61 -22.03
N ALA A 315 -26.30 9.62 -22.65
CA ALA A 315 -27.75 9.68 -22.86
C ALA A 315 -28.26 8.48 -23.69
N ASP A 316 -27.50 8.12 -24.73
CA ASP A 316 -27.79 6.98 -25.62
C ASP A 316 -27.43 5.61 -25.02
N LYS A 317 -26.90 5.57 -23.77
CA LYS A 317 -26.42 4.35 -23.10
C LYS A 317 -25.27 3.63 -23.84
N ARG A 318 -24.56 4.31 -24.71
CA ARG A 318 -23.31 3.79 -25.32
C ARG A 318 -22.14 3.85 -24.34
N VAL A 319 -22.21 4.79 -23.40
CA VAL A 319 -21.32 4.89 -22.25
C VAL A 319 -22.09 4.54 -21.00
N VAL A 320 -21.55 3.63 -20.20
CA VAL A 320 -22.10 3.18 -18.92
C VAL A 320 -21.35 3.85 -17.78
N LEU A 321 -22.08 4.54 -16.91
CA LEU A 321 -21.58 5.07 -15.65
C LEU A 321 -21.91 4.10 -14.54
N GLU A 322 -20.94 3.72 -13.74
CA GLU A 322 -21.13 2.76 -12.66
C GLU A 322 -20.19 3.03 -11.49
N GLU A 323 -20.67 2.81 -10.28
CA GLU A 323 -19.89 2.92 -9.06
C GLU A 323 -19.73 1.55 -8.42
N PHE A 324 -18.49 1.17 -8.15
CA PHE A 324 -18.13 -0.05 -7.44
C PHE A 324 -17.74 0.25 -6.01
N LEU A 325 -18.24 -0.52 -5.05
CA LEU A 325 -17.84 -0.38 -3.65
C LEU A 325 -16.35 -0.71 -3.48
N ASN A 326 -15.64 0.17 -2.79
CA ASN A 326 -14.30 -0.11 -2.33
C ASN A 326 -14.37 -0.67 -0.91
N ARG A 327 -14.03 -1.94 -0.76
CA ARG A 327 -13.95 -2.65 0.53
C ARG A 327 -12.54 -3.16 0.81
N SER A 328 -11.60 -2.87 -0.07
CA SER A 328 -10.25 -3.46 -0.03
C SER A 328 -9.28 -2.70 0.85
N SER A 329 -9.59 -1.47 1.23
CA SER A 329 -8.68 -0.65 2.03
C SER A 329 -9.42 0.42 2.81
N GLY A 330 -8.90 0.76 4.00
CA GLY A 330 -9.12 2.03 4.65
C GLY A 330 -8.20 3.11 4.08
N ILE A 331 -8.40 4.34 4.48
CA ILE A 331 -7.50 5.45 4.15
C ILE A 331 -7.59 6.55 5.18
N MET A 332 -6.44 7.07 5.62
CA MET A 332 -6.33 8.40 6.18
C MET A 332 -5.73 9.33 5.12
N GLN A 333 -6.45 10.39 4.80
CA GLN A 333 -5.95 11.53 4.03
C GLN A 333 -6.17 12.79 4.83
N GLY A 334 -5.17 13.65 4.92
CA GLY A 334 -5.28 14.88 5.71
C GLY A 334 -4.16 15.87 5.48
N PHE A 335 -4.33 17.03 6.10
CA PHE A 335 -3.24 17.98 6.25
C PHE A 335 -2.30 17.49 7.36
N ALA A 336 -1.17 16.94 6.96
CA ALA A 336 -0.14 16.38 7.85
C ALA A 336 0.73 17.50 8.42
N MET A 337 0.78 17.61 9.73
CA MET A 337 1.56 18.61 10.45
C MET A 337 2.95 18.08 10.81
N ASN A 338 3.99 18.81 10.46
CA ASN A 338 5.38 18.41 10.72
C ASN A 338 5.76 18.63 12.19
N LEU A 339 5.75 17.59 13.01
CA LEU A 339 6.07 17.64 14.44
C LEU A 339 7.52 18.03 14.73
N ARG A 340 8.40 18.05 13.73
CA ARG A 340 9.77 18.56 13.87
C ARG A 340 9.81 20.07 14.01
N ARG A 341 8.70 20.77 13.65
CA ARG A 341 8.49 22.20 13.89
C ARG A 341 7.90 22.41 15.29
N ASP A 342 8.53 23.24 16.11
CA ASP A 342 8.16 23.47 17.52
C ASP A 342 6.68 23.83 17.69
N LYS A 343 6.13 24.63 16.78
CA LYS A 343 4.73 25.07 16.82
C LYS A 343 3.71 23.92 16.78
N PHE A 344 4.09 22.73 16.28
CA PHE A 344 3.20 21.56 16.21
C PHE A 344 3.46 20.51 17.29
N LYS A 345 4.41 20.70 18.20
CA LYS A 345 4.68 19.75 19.29
C LYS A 345 3.51 19.68 20.27
N ASP A 346 2.83 20.78 20.53
CA ASP A 346 1.66 20.84 21.41
C ASP A 346 0.41 20.34 20.67
N ALA A 347 -0.23 19.29 21.21
CA ALA A 347 -1.44 18.69 20.64
C ALA A 347 -2.63 19.68 20.58
N ARG A 348 -2.68 20.67 21.48
CA ARG A 348 -3.73 21.70 21.51
C ARG A 348 -3.66 22.59 20.26
N VAL A 349 -2.45 22.89 19.78
CA VAL A 349 -2.26 23.62 18.51
C VAL A 349 -2.80 22.78 17.34
N ARG A 350 -2.44 21.50 17.27
CA ARG A 350 -2.91 20.62 16.20
C ARG A 350 -4.42 20.47 16.20
N ARG A 351 -5.01 20.32 17.39
CA ARG A 351 -6.46 20.25 17.56
C ARG A 351 -7.15 21.55 17.16
N ALA A 352 -6.58 22.71 17.47
CA ALA A 352 -7.10 24.00 17.05
C ALA A 352 -7.18 24.14 15.54
N LEU A 353 -6.18 23.64 14.79
CA LEU A 353 -6.22 23.64 13.33
C LEU A 353 -7.33 22.72 12.78
N ASN A 354 -7.64 21.61 13.45
CA ASN A 354 -8.75 20.73 13.07
C ASN A 354 -10.11 21.44 13.24
N TYR A 355 -10.29 22.28 14.28
CA TYR A 355 -11.49 23.10 14.48
C TYR A 355 -11.64 24.19 13.42
N ALA A 356 -10.55 24.66 12.82
CA ALA A 356 -10.61 25.67 11.76
C ALA A 356 -11.01 25.13 10.39
N PHE A 357 -11.07 23.80 10.21
CA PHE A 357 -11.37 23.18 8.93
C PHE A 357 -12.87 22.91 8.77
N ASP A 358 -13.56 23.77 8.00
CA ASP A 358 -14.99 23.62 7.68
C ASP A 358 -15.16 22.67 6.49
N PHE A 359 -15.21 21.36 6.79
CA PHE A 359 -15.36 20.33 5.77
C PHE A 359 -16.73 20.39 5.08
N GLU A 360 -17.80 20.64 5.82
CA GLU A 360 -19.17 20.59 5.30
C GLU A 360 -19.38 21.64 4.21
N GLU A 361 -18.95 22.88 4.45
CA GLU A 361 -19.06 23.94 3.45
C GLU A 361 -18.13 23.69 2.25
N MET A 362 -16.93 23.18 2.49
CA MET A 362 -16.03 22.78 1.42
C MET A 362 -16.60 21.65 0.56
N ASN A 363 -17.20 20.63 1.20
CA ASN A 363 -17.85 19.51 0.52
C ASN A 363 -18.98 19.99 -0.39
N LYS A 364 -19.77 20.94 0.08
CA LYS A 364 -20.83 21.55 -0.69
C LYS A 364 -20.31 22.37 -1.87
N GLN A 365 -19.36 23.28 -1.64
CA GLN A 365 -18.88 24.23 -2.65
C GLN A 365 -17.94 23.60 -3.69
N ILE A 366 -17.06 22.71 -3.25
CA ILE A 366 -15.99 22.16 -4.10
C ILE A 366 -16.32 20.75 -4.59
N PHE A 367 -17.01 19.92 -3.76
CA PHE A 367 -17.17 18.50 -4.02
C PHE A 367 -18.62 18.07 -4.24
N PHE A 368 -19.57 19.00 -4.36
CA PHE A 368 -20.98 18.69 -4.69
C PHE A 368 -21.64 17.72 -3.68
N ASN A 369 -21.27 17.81 -2.41
CA ASN A 369 -21.71 16.93 -1.31
C ASN A 369 -21.44 15.43 -1.54
N GLN A 370 -20.40 15.08 -2.30
CA GLN A 370 -20.14 13.69 -2.68
C GLN A 370 -19.25 12.94 -1.69
N TYR A 371 -18.60 13.63 -0.76
CA TYR A 371 -17.63 13.00 0.14
C TYR A 371 -18.12 12.94 1.58
N LYS A 372 -17.49 12.04 2.35
CA LYS A 372 -17.62 11.94 3.80
C LYS A 372 -16.30 12.36 4.44
N ARG A 373 -16.36 13.10 5.56
CA ARG A 373 -15.15 13.41 6.33
C ARG A 373 -14.60 12.12 6.96
N ILE A 374 -13.29 11.96 6.91
CA ILE A 374 -12.59 10.82 7.51
C ILE A 374 -12.64 10.96 9.03
N GLY A 375 -13.06 9.90 9.72
CA GLY A 375 -13.16 9.83 11.18
C GLY A 375 -12.22 8.79 11.81
N SER A 376 -11.45 8.05 11.00
CA SER A 376 -10.53 6.99 11.43
C SER A 376 -9.39 6.86 10.44
N TYR A 377 -8.22 6.41 10.89
CA TYR A 377 -7.12 6.03 9.99
C TYR A 377 -7.47 4.81 9.13
N PHE A 378 -8.40 3.98 9.62
CA PHE A 378 -8.91 2.78 8.96
C PHE A 378 -10.34 2.97 8.44
N GLU A 379 -10.70 4.19 8.07
CA GLU A 379 -12.06 4.59 7.67
C GLU A 379 -12.66 3.62 6.63
N GLY A 380 -13.89 3.18 6.88
CA GLY A 380 -14.63 2.29 5.99
C GLY A 380 -14.36 0.79 6.19
N THR A 381 -13.55 0.41 7.17
CA THR A 381 -13.25 -0.98 7.51
C THR A 381 -13.69 -1.33 8.94
N GLU A 382 -13.71 -2.62 9.28
CA GLU A 382 -13.96 -3.09 10.65
C GLU A 382 -12.85 -2.72 11.65
N LEU A 383 -11.70 -2.27 11.14
CA LEU A 383 -10.53 -1.88 11.92
C LEU A 383 -10.64 -0.47 12.49
N ALA A 384 -11.61 0.32 12.00
CA ALA A 384 -11.85 1.69 12.48
C ALA A 384 -12.36 1.70 13.92
N SER A 385 -11.76 2.53 14.77
CA SER A 385 -12.24 2.76 16.13
C SER A 385 -13.53 3.59 16.14
N SER A 386 -14.42 3.32 17.07
CA SER A 386 -15.67 4.06 17.25
C SER A 386 -16.14 4.02 18.70
N GLY A 387 -17.03 4.93 19.11
CA GLY A 387 -17.54 4.98 20.49
C GLY A 387 -16.43 5.09 21.54
N LEU A 388 -16.62 4.48 22.70
CA LEU A 388 -15.59 4.28 23.72
C LEU A 388 -14.90 2.93 23.53
N PRO A 389 -13.65 2.76 23.98
CA PRO A 389 -12.98 1.47 23.90
C PRO A 389 -13.61 0.45 24.84
N GLU A 390 -13.80 -0.78 24.35
CA GLU A 390 -14.42 -1.87 25.10
C GLU A 390 -13.64 -3.19 24.93
N GLY A 391 -13.86 -4.14 25.84
CA GLY A 391 -13.30 -5.49 25.77
C GLY A 391 -11.79 -5.50 25.53
N LYS A 392 -11.34 -6.27 24.55
CA LYS A 392 -9.92 -6.47 24.25
C LYS A 392 -9.21 -5.17 23.75
N GLU A 393 -9.93 -4.28 23.07
CA GLU A 393 -9.39 -2.96 22.71
C GLU A 393 -9.01 -2.16 23.96
N LEU A 394 -9.91 -2.13 24.96
CA LEU A 394 -9.65 -1.45 26.24
C LEU A 394 -8.49 -2.09 26.99
N GLU A 395 -8.43 -3.44 27.08
CA GLU A 395 -7.32 -4.15 27.69
C GLU A 395 -5.96 -3.78 27.08
N ILE A 396 -5.89 -3.67 25.77
CA ILE A 396 -4.68 -3.26 25.05
C ILE A 396 -4.31 -1.82 25.39
N LEU A 397 -5.28 -0.90 25.39
CA LEU A 397 -5.07 0.51 25.70
C LEU A 397 -4.62 0.71 27.16
N GLU A 398 -5.10 -0.12 28.10
CA GLU A 398 -4.65 -0.06 29.50
C GLU A 398 -3.13 -0.24 29.63
N THR A 399 -2.50 -1.00 28.74
CA THR A 399 -1.04 -1.23 28.76
C THR A 399 -0.23 0.05 28.49
N VAL A 400 -0.85 1.07 27.91
CA VAL A 400 -0.24 2.35 27.55
C VAL A 400 -0.96 3.55 28.17
N ARG A 401 -1.88 3.33 29.12
CA ARG A 401 -2.77 4.36 29.69
C ARG A 401 -2.05 5.64 30.12
N ALA A 402 -0.90 5.52 30.76
CA ALA A 402 -0.14 6.66 31.26
C ALA A 402 0.57 7.47 30.17
N GLU A 403 0.65 6.94 28.96
CA GLU A 403 1.45 7.49 27.86
C GLU A 403 0.57 8.07 26.74
N VAL A 404 -0.76 8.00 26.88
CA VAL A 404 -1.72 8.43 25.86
C VAL A 404 -2.68 9.49 26.41
N PRO A 405 -3.30 10.33 25.57
CA PRO A 405 -4.29 11.31 26.01
C PRO A 405 -5.44 10.65 26.78
N PRO A 406 -5.90 11.21 27.92
CA PRO A 406 -6.98 10.63 28.73
C PRO A 406 -8.31 10.56 27.98
N GLU A 407 -8.53 11.38 26.97
CA GLU A 407 -9.69 11.36 26.10
C GLU A 407 -9.86 10.03 25.36
N VAL A 408 -8.78 9.29 25.11
CA VAL A 408 -8.79 7.92 24.55
C VAL A 408 -9.79 7.01 25.30
N PHE A 409 -9.93 7.19 26.61
CA PHE A 409 -10.78 6.36 27.47
C PHE A 409 -12.12 7.00 27.81
N THR A 410 -12.27 8.30 27.64
CA THR A 410 -13.40 9.06 28.21
C THR A 410 -14.30 9.69 27.18
N LYS A 411 -13.88 9.75 25.92
CA LYS A 411 -14.64 10.40 24.84
C LYS A 411 -14.57 9.61 23.55
N ALA A 412 -15.70 9.51 22.86
CA ALA A 412 -15.71 9.08 21.47
C ALA A 412 -15.06 10.17 20.61
N TYR A 413 -14.14 9.77 19.72
CA TYR A 413 -13.54 10.72 18.79
C TYR A 413 -14.55 11.17 17.74
N THR A 414 -14.67 12.47 17.54
CA THR A 414 -15.43 13.08 16.46
C THR A 414 -14.71 14.31 15.94
N ASN A 415 -14.78 14.53 14.63
CA ASN A 415 -14.30 15.80 14.06
C ASN A 415 -15.29 16.93 14.39
N PRO A 416 -14.81 18.18 14.49
CA PRO A 416 -15.69 19.35 14.52
C PRO A 416 -16.55 19.40 13.27
N VAL A 417 -17.82 19.73 13.44
CA VAL A 417 -18.78 19.89 12.34
C VAL A 417 -19.01 21.39 12.09
N GLY A 418 -18.95 21.80 10.82
CA GLY A 418 -19.16 23.18 10.36
C GLY A 418 -20.44 23.33 9.54
N GLY A 419 -20.34 23.92 8.35
CA GLY A 419 -21.41 24.01 7.34
C GLY A 419 -22.42 25.14 7.55
N ASN A 420 -22.34 25.88 8.65
CA ASN A 420 -23.11 27.11 8.88
C ASN A 420 -22.34 28.10 9.74
N ALA A 421 -22.76 29.37 9.70
CA ALA A 421 -22.04 30.47 10.32
C ALA A 421 -21.94 30.37 11.87
N GLU A 422 -22.90 29.77 12.53
CA GLU A 422 -22.92 29.57 13.98
C GLU A 422 -21.90 28.50 14.38
N ALA A 423 -21.97 27.32 13.79
CA ALA A 423 -21.06 26.21 14.05
C ALA A 423 -19.60 26.60 13.75
N VAL A 424 -19.34 27.29 12.63
CA VAL A 424 -18.00 27.78 12.28
C VAL A 424 -17.49 28.79 13.33
N ARG A 425 -18.35 29.68 13.83
CA ARG A 425 -17.98 30.65 14.88
C ARG A 425 -17.61 29.94 16.17
N ASP A 426 -18.38 28.94 16.57
CA ASP A 426 -18.15 28.16 17.79
C ASP A 426 -16.87 27.32 17.68
N ASN A 427 -16.64 26.70 16.52
CA ASN A 427 -15.40 26.00 16.24
C ASN A 427 -14.17 26.92 16.30
N LEU A 428 -14.23 28.12 15.72
CA LEU A 428 -13.13 29.08 15.78
C LEU A 428 -12.92 29.63 17.20
N ARG A 429 -13.98 29.75 18.00
CA ARG A 429 -13.87 30.15 19.42
C ARG A 429 -13.15 29.07 20.24
N GLU A 430 -13.48 27.80 20.02
CA GLU A 430 -12.77 26.68 20.67
C GLU A 430 -11.30 26.58 20.19
N ALA A 431 -11.05 26.81 18.90
CA ALA A 431 -9.69 26.88 18.36
C ALA A 431 -8.84 27.97 19.06
N LEU A 432 -9.39 29.19 19.20
CA LEU A 432 -8.69 30.29 19.89
C LEU A 432 -8.44 29.99 21.37
N LYS A 433 -9.38 29.33 22.05
CA LYS A 433 -9.20 28.89 23.43
C LYS A 433 -8.01 27.90 23.54
N LEU A 434 -7.97 26.88 22.68
CA LEU A 434 -6.88 25.90 22.64
C LEU A 434 -5.52 26.54 22.34
N LEU A 435 -5.46 27.50 21.40
CA LEU A 435 -4.25 28.25 21.10
C LEU A 435 -3.79 29.11 22.30
N LYS A 436 -4.73 29.75 23.02
CA LYS A 436 -4.43 30.47 24.25
C LYS A 436 -3.85 29.56 25.34
N GLU A 437 -4.48 28.40 25.55
CA GLU A 437 -3.97 27.39 26.51
C GLU A 437 -2.59 26.86 26.11
N ALA A 438 -2.28 26.83 24.79
CA ALA A 438 -0.97 26.47 24.27
C ALA A 438 0.08 27.59 24.33
N GLY A 439 -0.28 28.77 24.88
CA GLY A 439 0.66 29.88 25.08
C GLY A 439 0.72 30.88 23.92
N TYR A 440 -0.33 30.98 23.13
CA TYR A 440 -0.48 31.99 22.09
C TYR A 440 -1.53 33.02 22.49
N GLU A 441 -1.44 34.21 21.94
CA GLU A 441 -2.41 35.29 22.15
C GLU A 441 -2.56 36.16 20.91
N ILE A 442 -3.66 36.92 20.83
CA ILE A 442 -3.89 37.88 19.76
C ILE A 442 -3.31 39.23 20.15
N ARG A 443 -2.35 39.75 19.37
CA ARG A 443 -1.85 41.12 19.42
C ARG A 443 -2.00 41.76 18.04
N GLU A 444 -2.64 42.90 17.95
CA GLU A 444 -2.84 43.64 16.69
C GLU A 444 -3.42 42.75 15.55
N ARG A 445 -4.42 41.92 15.89
CA ARG A 445 -5.05 40.94 14.98
C ARG A 445 -4.14 39.81 14.51
N LYS A 446 -2.94 39.66 15.09
CA LYS A 446 -2.02 38.56 14.77
C LYS A 446 -1.94 37.60 15.95
N LEU A 447 -1.93 36.31 15.65
CA LEU A 447 -1.63 35.28 16.64
C LEU A 447 -0.12 35.28 16.88
N VAL A 448 0.31 35.49 18.12
CA VAL A 448 1.73 35.53 18.49
C VAL A 448 1.99 34.62 19.69
N ASN A 449 3.20 34.13 19.81
CA ASN A 449 3.62 33.43 21.01
C ASN A 449 3.66 34.43 22.18
N ALA A 450 2.94 34.16 23.26
CA ALA A 450 2.76 35.07 24.38
C ALA A 450 4.07 35.43 25.08
N LYS A 451 5.08 34.55 25.06
CA LYS A 451 6.38 34.75 25.70
C LYS A 451 7.37 35.53 24.82
N THR A 452 7.45 35.18 23.54
CA THR A 452 8.45 35.70 22.61
C THR A 452 7.95 36.86 21.74
N GLY A 453 6.63 37.00 21.58
CA GLY A 453 6.01 37.93 20.64
C GLY A 453 6.13 37.50 19.18
N ALA A 454 6.75 36.36 18.88
CA ALA A 454 6.90 35.87 17.50
C ALA A 454 5.55 35.53 16.86
N PRO A 455 5.28 35.99 15.62
CA PRO A 455 4.04 35.69 14.93
C PRO A 455 3.91 34.18 14.61
N PHE A 456 2.69 33.67 14.61
CA PHE A 456 2.40 32.33 14.16
C PHE A 456 2.25 32.33 12.64
N GLU A 457 3.26 31.84 11.96
CA GLU A 457 3.29 31.70 10.51
C GLU A 457 3.09 30.26 10.12
N LEU A 458 2.41 30.02 8.97
CA LEU A 458 2.06 28.70 8.48
C LEU A 458 2.19 28.63 6.96
N GLU A 459 2.93 27.64 6.46
CA GLU A 459 2.97 27.30 5.05
C GLU A 459 2.13 26.02 4.80
N LEU A 460 1.18 26.12 3.85
CA LEU A 460 0.50 24.98 3.25
C LEU A 460 1.23 24.69 1.93
N LEU A 461 1.97 23.58 1.88
CA LEU A 461 2.78 23.19 0.73
C LEU A 461 2.11 22.08 -0.06
N GLY A 462 2.03 22.22 -1.39
CA GLY A 462 1.49 21.23 -2.31
C GLY A 462 2.23 21.18 -3.65
N GLU A 463 1.96 20.16 -4.44
CA GLU A 463 2.48 19.96 -5.80
C GLU A 463 1.35 19.88 -6.85
N ASP A 464 0.14 19.53 -6.42
CA ASP A 464 -1.00 19.34 -7.30
C ASP A 464 -1.92 20.57 -7.29
N PRO A 465 -2.10 21.25 -8.44
CA PRO A 465 -3.02 22.38 -8.54
C PRO A 465 -4.47 22.06 -8.14
N SER A 466 -4.89 20.80 -8.22
CA SER A 466 -6.23 20.40 -7.79
C SER A 466 -6.42 20.53 -6.27
N PHE A 467 -5.35 20.34 -5.49
CA PHE A 467 -5.35 20.55 -4.04
C PHE A 467 -5.13 21.99 -3.61
N GLU A 468 -4.56 22.84 -4.48
CA GLU A 468 -4.39 24.26 -4.17
C GLU A 468 -5.72 24.92 -3.80
N ARG A 469 -6.81 24.64 -4.52
CA ARG A 469 -8.15 25.16 -4.20
C ARG A 469 -8.64 24.73 -2.82
N VAL A 470 -8.23 23.55 -2.35
CA VAL A 470 -8.57 23.06 -1.00
C VAL A 470 -7.79 23.81 0.06
N MET A 471 -6.49 24.04 -0.17
CA MET A 471 -5.64 24.85 0.70
C MET A 471 -6.12 26.30 0.77
N LEU A 472 -6.51 26.87 -0.37
CA LEU A 472 -7.08 28.23 -0.47
C LEU A 472 -8.45 28.33 0.23
N PHE A 473 -9.24 27.28 0.26
CA PHE A 473 -10.50 27.22 1.03
C PHE A 473 -10.21 27.20 2.54
N PHE A 474 -9.19 26.50 2.99
CA PHE A 474 -8.83 26.40 4.42
C PHE A 474 -8.19 27.69 4.97
N LYS A 475 -7.40 28.38 4.15
CA LYS A 475 -6.64 29.58 4.50
C LYS A 475 -7.46 30.66 5.24
N PRO A 476 -8.63 31.12 4.76
CA PRO A 476 -9.38 32.19 5.43
C PRO A 476 -9.79 31.86 6.87
N SER A 477 -10.10 30.59 7.17
CA SER A 477 -10.44 30.16 8.53
C SER A 477 -9.23 30.24 9.46
N LEU A 478 -8.04 29.89 8.98
CA LEU A 478 -6.78 30.04 9.72
C LEU A 478 -6.43 31.52 9.95
N GLU A 479 -6.61 32.36 8.94
CA GLU A 479 -6.37 33.81 9.04
C GLU A 479 -7.32 34.50 10.03
N ARG A 480 -8.57 34.01 10.17
CA ARG A 480 -9.50 34.47 11.20
C ARG A 480 -9.01 34.17 12.63
N LEU A 481 -8.12 33.17 12.82
CA LEU A 481 -7.43 32.90 14.07
C LEU A 481 -6.19 33.80 14.27
N GLY A 482 -5.91 34.72 13.34
CA GLY A 482 -4.72 35.59 13.39
C GLY A 482 -3.44 34.92 12.87
N ILE A 483 -3.52 33.73 12.29
CA ILE A 483 -2.38 32.99 11.74
C ILE A 483 -2.00 33.60 10.37
N ALA A 484 -0.70 33.86 10.14
CA ALA A 484 -0.21 34.30 8.84
C ALA A 484 -0.01 33.06 7.93
N VAL A 485 -0.84 32.90 6.91
CA VAL A 485 -0.87 31.68 6.08
C VAL A 485 -0.37 31.96 4.67
N SER A 486 0.63 31.19 4.22
CA SER A 486 1.05 31.10 2.83
C SER A 486 0.62 29.77 2.20
N VAL A 487 0.18 29.81 0.95
CA VAL A 487 -0.10 28.61 0.16
C VAL A 487 0.93 28.57 -0.97
N ARG A 488 1.63 27.45 -1.11
CA ARG A 488 2.64 27.27 -2.15
C ARG A 488 2.43 25.95 -2.88
N THR A 489 2.19 26.05 -4.19
CA THR A 489 2.21 24.91 -5.11
C THR A 489 3.51 24.98 -5.90
N ILE A 490 4.32 23.93 -5.84
CA ILE A 490 5.65 23.84 -6.47
C ILE A 490 5.72 22.61 -7.38
N ASP A 491 6.77 22.52 -8.20
CA ASP A 491 6.94 21.34 -9.05
C ASP A 491 7.22 20.07 -8.23
N PRO A 492 6.86 18.88 -8.77
CA PRO A 492 6.96 17.61 -8.04
C PRO A 492 8.38 17.28 -7.57
N THR A 493 9.42 17.65 -8.32
CA THR A 493 10.80 17.37 -7.95
C THR A 493 11.24 18.18 -6.73
N GLN A 494 10.89 19.47 -6.71
CA GLN A 494 11.15 20.34 -5.55
C GLN A 494 10.31 19.88 -4.34
N TYR A 495 9.05 19.50 -4.56
CA TYR A 495 8.18 18.99 -3.51
C TYR A 495 8.78 17.75 -2.82
N GLU A 496 9.19 16.74 -3.60
CA GLU A 496 9.86 15.56 -3.07
C GLU A 496 11.15 15.88 -2.30
N ASN A 497 11.97 16.80 -2.80
CA ASN A 497 13.18 17.22 -2.10
C ASN A 497 12.87 17.87 -0.74
N ARG A 498 11.83 18.71 -0.68
CA ARG A 498 11.39 19.34 0.58
C ARG A 498 10.80 18.31 1.55
N LEU A 499 10.04 17.33 1.07
CA LEU A 499 9.55 16.23 1.90
C LEU A 499 10.70 15.42 2.50
N ARG A 500 11.71 15.06 1.70
CA ARG A 500 12.87 14.27 2.14
C ARG A 500 13.72 14.98 3.18
N THR A 501 13.78 16.31 3.14
CA THR A 501 14.52 17.15 4.08
C THR A 501 13.64 17.70 5.20
N TRP A 502 12.35 17.32 5.22
CA TRP A 502 11.33 17.79 6.16
C TRP A 502 11.19 19.32 6.21
N ASP A 503 11.46 19.99 5.08
CA ASP A 503 11.36 21.45 4.95
C ASP A 503 9.93 21.86 4.54
N PHE A 504 9.00 21.68 5.46
CA PHE A 504 7.60 22.10 5.34
C PHE A 504 6.97 22.28 6.72
N ASP A 505 5.84 23.00 6.76
CA ASP A 505 4.98 23.08 7.94
C ASP A 505 3.84 22.07 7.84
N ILE A 506 3.01 22.19 6.80
CA ILE A 506 1.88 21.30 6.52
C ILE A 506 1.90 20.88 5.04
N VAL A 507 1.67 19.60 4.80
CA VAL A 507 1.48 19.01 3.48
C VAL A 507 0.20 18.19 3.44
N VAL A 508 -0.34 17.92 2.26
CA VAL A 508 -1.38 16.89 2.10
C VAL A 508 -0.67 15.55 2.00
N SER A 509 -1.09 14.60 2.83
CA SER A 509 -0.57 13.23 2.78
C SER A 509 -1.70 12.22 2.91
N SER A 510 -1.46 11.01 2.41
CA SER A 510 -2.41 9.91 2.50
C SER A 510 -1.71 8.59 2.86
N TRP A 511 -2.38 7.81 3.71
CA TRP A 511 -1.93 6.50 4.15
C TRP A 511 -3.06 5.51 3.85
N PRO A 512 -2.93 4.74 2.75
CA PRO A 512 -3.85 3.64 2.48
C PRO A 512 -3.56 2.50 3.45
N GLU A 513 -4.62 2.00 4.07
CA GLU A 513 -4.54 0.95 5.07
C GLU A 513 -5.12 -0.35 4.53
N SER A 514 -4.38 -1.43 4.68
CA SER A 514 -4.84 -2.76 4.29
C SER A 514 -5.91 -3.27 5.24
N LEU A 515 -6.62 -4.33 4.84
CA LEU A 515 -7.55 -5.04 5.72
C LEU A 515 -6.83 -5.90 6.77
N SER A 516 -5.53 -6.05 6.64
CA SER A 516 -4.67 -6.79 7.57
C SER A 516 -3.38 -6.01 7.80
N PRO A 517 -3.46 -4.88 8.55
CA PRO A 517 -2.30 -4.06 8.82
C PRO A 517 -1.21 -4.84 9.57
N GLY A 518 0.05 -4.52 9.24
CA GLY A 518 1.21 -5.21 9.78
C GLY A 518 2.46 -4.35 9.77
N ASN A 519 3.51 -4.80 9.09
CA ASN A 519 4.84 -4.16 9.13
C ASN A 519 4.87 -2.74 8.55
N GLU A 520 3.94 -2.39 7.65
CA GLU A 520 3.83 -1.02 7.09
C GLU A 520 3.51 0.03 8.17
N GLN A 521 2.90 -0.37 9.29
CA GLN A 521 2.60 0.54 10.39
C GLN A 521 3.87 1.14 11.01
N ARG A 522 5.00 0.41 10.99
CA ARG A 522 6.30 0.93 11.41
C ARG A 522 6.78 2.06 10.49
N GLU A 523 6.51 1.94 9.18
CA GLU A 523 6.89 2.96 8.19
C GLU A 523 5.99 4.21 8.28
N PHE A 524 4.70 4.03 8.64
CA PHE A 524 3.74 5.12 8.71
C PHE A 524 3.85 5.92 10.00
N TRP A 525 4.00 5.24 11.15
CA TRP A 525 3.83 5.83 12.48
C TRP A 525 5.00 5.56 13.43
N GLY A 526 5.90 4.65 13.11
CA GLY A 526 6.97 4.21 14.00
C GLY A 526 8.03 5.28 14.21
N SER A 527 8.55 5.37 15.44
CA SER A 527 9.55 6.37 15.85
C SER A 527 10.84 6.31 15.03
N GLN A 528 11.28 5.11 14.62
CA GLN A 528 12.48 4.94 13.80
C GLN A 528 12.32 5.55 12.40
N ALA A 529 11.14 5.44 11.80
CA ALA A 529 10.85 5.99 10.49
C ALA A 529 10.85 7.53 10.49
N ALA A 530 10.64 8.17 11.64
CA ALA A 530 10.61 9.63 11.74
C ALA A 530 11.91 10.33 11.32
N ASP A 531 13.06 9.66 11.45
CA ASP A 531 14.38 10.20 11.09
C ASP A 531 14.92 9.64 9.76
N MET A 532 14.15 8.79 9.07
CA MET A 532 14.56 8.20 7.81
C MET A 532 14.08 9.06 6.64
N ALA A 533 15.01 9.66 5.91
CA ALA A 533 14.69 10.46 4.73
C ALA A 533 13.91 9.63 3.70
N GLY A 534 12.77 10.16 3.24
CA GLY A 534 11.88 9.47 2.30
C GLY A 534 10.99 8.39 2.92
N SER A 535 10.96 8.27 4.26
CA SER A 535 10.00 7.41 4.96
C SER A 535 8.58 7.96 4.83
N ARG A 536 7.60 7.10 5.07
CA ARG A 536 6.19 7.50 5.07
C ARG A 536 5.71 8.11 6.39
N ASN A 537 6.57 8.18 7.42
CA ASN A 537 6.31 8.94 8.64
C ASN A 537 6.55 10.45 8.38
N VAL A 538 5.75 11.02 7.48
CA VAL A 538 5.85 12.43 7.04
C VAL A 538 5.66 13.38 8.21
N VAL A 539 4.73 13.01 9.12
CA VAL A 539 4.42 13.78 10.33
C VAL A 539 5.62 13.89 11.29
N GLY A 540 6.47 12.88 11.34
CA GLY A 540 7.59 12.81 12.28
C GLY A 540 7.18 12.34 13.68
N ILE A 541 6.27 11.39 13.74
CA ILE A 541 5.80 10.78 14.99
C ILE A 541 6.95 10.05 15.67
N LYS A 542 7.18 10.39 16.94
CA LYS A 542 8.07 9.69 17.88
C LYS A 542 7.31 9.53 19.19
N ASN A 543 6.66 8.38 19.36
CA ASN A 543 5.82 8.13 20.52
C ASN A 543 5.93 6.66 20.95
N PRO A 544 6.50 6.39 22.15
CA PRO A 544 6.69 5.02 22.64
C PRO A 544 5.40 4.20 22.77
N ALA A 545 4.27 4.84 23.10
CA ALA A 545 2.99 4.18 23.19
C ALA A 545 2.52 3.69 21.81
N ILE A 546 2.71 4.53 20.78
CA ILE A 546 2.39 4.16 19.39
C ILE A 546 3.31 3.02 18.93
N ASP A 547 4.61 3.07 19.24
CA ASP A 547 5.54 1.99 18.90
C ASP A 547 5.10 0.65 19.54
N LYS A 548 4.68 0.66 20.82
CA LYS A 548 4.14 -0.54 21.50
C LYS A 548 2.87 -1.06 20.83
N LEU A 549 1.97 -0.16 20.43
CA LEU A 549 0.72 -0.54 19.76
C LEU A 549 0.98 -1.08 18.34
N ILE A 550 1.97 -0.55 17.62
CA ILE A 550 2.40 -1.08 16.32
C ILE A 550 2.89 -2.52 16.47
N GLU A 551 3.79 -2.78 17.44
CA GLU A 551 4.26 -4.14 17.74
C GLU A 551 3.07 -5.06 18.11
N ARG A 552 2.11 -4.53 18.86
CA ARG A 552 0.92 -5.27 19.22
C ARG A 552 0.06 -5.65 18.02
N VAL A 553 -0.03 -4.79 16.99
CA VAL A 553 -0.70 -5.08 15.71
C VAL A 553 0.04 -6.16 14.93
N ILE A 554 1.36 -6.05 14.79
CA ILE A 554 2.20 -6.95 13.98
C ILE A 554 2.18 -8.38 14.54
N PHE A 555 2.22 -8.53 15.87
CA PHE A 555 2.30 -9.83 16.55
C PHE A 555 0.95 -10.36 17.06
N THR A 556 -0.15 -9.92 16.47
CA THR A 556 -1.50 -10.44 16.79
C THR A 556 -1.60 -11.96 16.50
N ARG A 557 -2.47 -12.66 17.21
CA ARG A 557 -2.59 -14.12 17.12
C ARG A 557 -3.73 -14.57 16.21
N ASP A 558 -4.75 -13.77 16.11
CA ASP A 558 -5.95 -14.06 15.33
C ASP A 558 -6.60 -12.76 14.82
N ARG A 559 -7.65 -12.88 14.00
CA ARG A 559 -8.35 -11.75 13.40
C ARG A 559 -8.99 -10.82 14.44
N ALA A 560 -9.61 -11.38 15.47
CA ALA A 560 -10.26 -10.58 16.51
C ALA A 560 -9.22 -9.76 17.30
N ASP A 561 -8.05 -10.36 17.54
CA ASP A 561 -6.91 -9.70 18.15
C ASP A 561 -6.35 -8.56 17.29
N LEU A 562 -6.24 -8.78 15.97
CA LEU A 562 -5.83 -7.75 15.03
C LEU A 562 -6.81 -6.57 15.02
N VAL A 563 -8.11 -6.85 14.96
CA VAL A 563 -9.14 -5.80 14.99
C VAL A 563 -9.03 -4.96 16.26
N ALA A 564 -8.90 -5.60 17.41
CA ALA A 564 -8.77 -4.91 18.70
C ALA A 564 -7.48 -4.07 18.80
N ALA A 565 -6.34 -4.64 18.39
CA ALA A 565 -5.05 -3.94 18.40
C ALA A 565 -5.04 -2.75 17.43
N THR A 566 -5.62 -2.91 16.25
CA THR A 566 -5.70 -1.84 15.26
C THR A 566 -6.63 -0.72 15.72
N LYS A 567 -7.78 -1.03 16.31
CA LYS A 567 -8.68 -0.01 16.91
C LYS A 567 -7.98 0.77 18.02
N ALA A 568 -7.18 0.10 18.85
CA ALA A 568 -6.40 0.76 19.88
C ALA A 568 -5.37 1.73 19.29
N LEU A 569 -4.64 1.31 18.25
CA LEU A 569 -3.69 2.16 17.53
C LEU A 569 -4.40 3.36 16.88
N ASP A 570 -5.48 3.12 16.13
CA ASP A 570 -6.30 4.13 15.46
C ASP A 570 -6.76 5.23 16.44
N ARG A 571 -7.31 4.81 17.58
CA ARG A 571 -7.78 5.73 18.62
C ARG A 571 -6.68 6.62 19.17
N VAL A 572 -5.51 6.07 19.42
CA VAL A 572 -4.35 6.85 19.92
C VAL A 572 -3.86 7.81 18.85
N LEU A 573 -3.78 7.39 17.58
CA LEU A 573 -3.43 8.28 16.46
C LEU A 573 -4.42 9.46 16.34
N LEU A 574 -5.72 9.19 16.41
CA LEU A 574 -6.78 10.21 16.32
C LEU A 574 -6.68 11.25 17.43
N TRP A 575 -6.56 10.83 18.71
CA TRP A 575 -6.52 11.73 19.85
C TRP A 575 -5.21 12.50 19.97
N ASN A 576 -4.17 12.14 19.23
CA ASN A 576 -2.96 12.93 19.08
C ASN A 576 -3.07 14.05 18.02
N HIS A 577 -4.12 14.06 17.21
CA HIS A 577 -4.38 15.10 16.20
C HIS A 577 -3.18 15.37 15.27
N PHE A 578 -2.52 14.34 14.78
CA PHE A 578 -1.35 14.47 13.89
C PHE A 578 -1.68 15.05 12.53
N VAL A 579 -2.92 14.89 12.11
CA VAL A 579 -3.44 15.40 10.84
C VAL A 579 -4.76 16.14 11.07
N VAL A 580 -5.10 17.06 10.16
CA VAL A 580 -6.48 17.51 9.99
C VAL A 580 -7.13 16.59 8.97
N PRO A 581 -8.02 15.67 9.39
CA PRO A 581 -8.62 14.70 8.47
C PRO A 581 -9.42 15.38 7.37
N GLN A 582 -9.24 14.90 6.16
CA GLN A 582 -9.95 15.39 4.99
C GLN A 582 -11.15 14.49 4.68
N TRP A 583 -11.24 13.92 3.51
CA TRP A 583 -12.43 13.19 3.03
C TRP A 583 -12.07 11.87 2.39
N THR A 584 -13.05 10.99 2.35
CA THR A 584 -13.02 9.74 1.62
C THR A 584 -14.28 9.53 0.79
N TYR A 585 -14.19 8.64 -0.15
CA TYR A 585 -15.31 8.11 -0.92
C TYR A 585 -15.17 6.59 -1.02
N ASN A 586 -16.12 5.86 -0.49
CA ASN A 586 -16.05 4.41 -0.40
C ASN A 586 -16.46 3.66 -1.68
N LYS A 587 -16.50 4.37 -2.81
CA LYS A 587 -16.79 3.81 -4.13
C LYS A 587 -15.77 4.26 -5.15
N VAL A 588 -15.62 3.47 -6.19
CA VAL A 588 -14.86 3.82 -7.38
C VAL A 588 -15.82 4.18 -8.48
N ARG A 589 -15.79 5.43 -8.94
CA ARG A 589 -16.60 5.90 -10.07
C ARG A 589 -15.94 5.48 -11.36
N THR A 590 -16.69 4.83 -12.22
CA THR A 590 -16.19 4.36 -13.51
C THR A 590 -17.11 4.79 -14.64
N ALA A 591 -16.49 5.12 -15.78
CA ALA A 591 -17.17 5.33 -17.03
C ALA A 591 -16.54 4.42 -18.09
N ARG A 592 -17.35 3.75 -18.89
CA ARG A 592 -16.85 2.86 -19.94
C ARG A 592 -17.75 2.87 -21.18
N TRP A 593 -17.15 2.72 -22.31
CA TRP A 593 -17.88 2.38 -23.51
C TRP A 593 -18.39 0.94 -23.40
N ASP A 594 -19.65 0.69 -23.75
CA ASP A 594 -20.34 -0.60 -23.51
C ASP A 594 -19.90 -1.70 -24.49
N ARG A 595 -18.61 -2.10 -24.40
CA ARG A 595 -17.96 -3.14 -25.21
C ARG A 595 -17.61 -4.39 -24.44
N PHE A 596 -17.92 -4.43 -23.15
CA PHE A 596 -17.34 -5.43 -22.26
C PHE A 596 -18.39 -6.22 -21.53
N GLY A 597 -18.16 -7.53 -21.43
CA GLY A 597 -18.83 -8.41 -20.51
C GLY A 597 -18.04 -8.55 -19.20
N ARG A 598 -18.73 -8.94 -18.16
CA ARG A 598 -18.15 -9.18 -16.83
C ARG A 598 -18.86 -10.30 -16.09
N PRO A 599 -18.27 -10.90 -15.02
CA PRO A 599 -18.98 -11.76 -14.09
C PRO A 599 -20.20 -11.05 -13.49
N GLY A 600 -21.23 -11.82 -13.08
CA GLY A 600 -22.46 -11.28 -12.51
C GLY A 600 -22.21 -10.45 -11.27
N GLU A 601 -21.43 -10.99 -10.33
CA GLU A 601 -21.04 -10.30 -9.08
C GLU A 601 -19.57 -9.89 -9.12
N PRO A 602 -19.23 -8.65 -8.73
CA PRO A 602 -17.84 -8.26 -8.58
C PRO A 602 -17.22 -8.96 -7.36
N PRO A 603 -15.91 -9.19 -7.36
CA PRO A 603 -15.24 -9.77 -6.20
C PRO A 603 -15.37 -8.86 -4.98
N LYS A 604 -15.52 -9.46 -3.78
CA LYS A 604 -15.85 -8.73 -2.54
C LYS A 604 -14.87 -7.59 -2.22
N TYR A 605 -13.58 -7.79 -2.48
CA TYR A 605 -12.50 -6.83 -2.21
C TYR A 605 -11.81 -6.33 -3.47
N GLY A 606 -12.14 -6.84 -4.65
CA GLY A 606 -11.48 -6.51 -5.92
C GLY A 606 -12.09 -5.35 -6.68
N GLN A 607 -12.98 -4.56 -6.08
CA GLN A 607 -13.72 -3.49 -6.75
C GLN A 607 -14.43 -4.00 -8.03
N SER A 608 -14.10 -3.44 -9.21
CA SER A 608 -14.64 -3.94 -10.50
C SER A 608 -13.96 -5.21 -11.01
N GLY A 609 -12.74 -5.49 -10.58
CA GLY A 609 -11.87 -6.53 -11.17
C GLY A 609 -11.41 -6.26 -12.61
N PHE A 610 -11.74 -5.08 -13.17
CA PHE A 610 -11.33 -4.68 -14.52
C PHE A 610 -9.81 -4.38 -14.57
N PRO A 611 -9.10 -4.78 -15.64
CA PRO A 611 -9.55 -5.55 -16.81
C PRO A 611 -9.44 -7.09 -16.65
N PHE A 612 -8.95 -7.58 -15.52
CA PHE A 612 -8.39 -8.93 -15.38
C PHE A 612 -9.42 -10.06 -15.47
N ILE A 613 -10.67 -9.81 -15.04
CA ILE A 613 -11.77 -10.80 -15.05
C ILE A 613 -12.89 -10.45 -16.04
N TRP A 614 -12.75 -9.33 -16.75
CA TRP A 614 -13.67 -8.88 -17.79
C TRP A 614 -13.24 -9.41 -19.15
N TRP A 615 -14.13 -9.32 -20.15
CA TRP A 615 -13.84 -9.74 -21.52
C TRP A 615 -14.43 -8.79 -22.55
N TYR A 616 -13.93 -8.84 -23.77
CA TYR A 616 -14.51 -8.12 -24.91
C TYR A 616 -15.78 -8.83 -25.34
N ASP A 617 -16.88 -8.11 -25.41
CA ASP A 617 -18.18 -8.59 -25.84
C ASP A 617 -18.46 -8.07 -27.25
N ALA A 618 -18.35 -8.96 -28.25
CA ALA A 618 -18.48 -8.59 -29.66
C ALA A 618 -19.89 -8.10 -30.02
N GLU A 619 -20.94 -8.65 -29.35
CA GLU A 619 -22.32 -8.24 -29.61
C GLU A 619 -22.60 -6.84 -29.07
N ARG A 620 -22.12 -6.53 -27.89
CA ARG A 620 -22.18 -5.17 -27.31
C ARG A 620 -21.39 -4.18 -28.16
N ALA A 621 -20.19 -4.54 -28.53
CA ALA A 621 -19.34 -3.70 -29.37
C ALA A 621 -19.96 -3.41 -30.73
N ALA A 622 -20.60 -4.38 -31.36
CA ALA A 622 -21.29 -4.20 -32.64
C ALA A 622 -22.44 -3.16 -32.55
N LYS A 623 -23.14 -3.08 -31.42
CA LYS A 623 -24.22 -2.11 -31.21
C LYS A 623 -23.73 -0.66 -31.12
N LEU A 624 -22.46 -0.43 -30.82
CA LEU A 624 -21.87 0.91 -30.75
C LEU A 624 -21.52 1.49 -32.13
N GLY A 625 -21.55 0.67 -33.18
CA GLY A 625 -21.14 1.06 -34.53
C GLY A 625 -19.61 1.10 -34.72
N LYS A 626 -19.19 1.47 -35.96
CA LYS A 626 -17.76 1.65 -36.24
C LYS A 626 -17.25 2.87 -35.46
N ARG A 627 -16.05 2.74 -34.91
CA ARG A 627 -15.32 3.85 -34.27
C ARG A 627 -15.11 4.95 -35.33
N SER A 628 -15.44 6.18 -34.98
CA SER A 628 -15.20 7.36 -35.82
C SER A 628 -13.70 7.68 -35.90
#